data_8607f1ac6f43b960263a63c95e64e7df
#
_entry.id   8607f1ac6f43b960263a63c95e64e7df
#
_cell.length_a   1.000
_cell.length_b   1.000
_cell.length_c   1.000
_cell.angle_alpha   90.00
_cell.angle_beta   90.00
_cell.angle_gamma   90.00
#
_symmetry.space_group_name_H-M   'P 1'
#
loop_
_entity.id
_entity.type
_entity.pdbx_description
1 polymer ?
#
loop_
_entity_poly.entity_id
_entity_poly.type
_entity_poly.pdbx_seq_one_letter_code
_entity_poly.pdbx_strand_id
1 'polypeptide(L)'
;TSTSVRNDISALRGAIDASGHNALLMVDCIASLGCDEFRMDDWGVDVMVSACQKGLMTPPGIAFVFFSDKAGAVRNAMDRVSAYWDWNPRVEPDLYYKYFCGTAPTQHLLGLREALDMIREEELPQIWARHEALACAVWAACSAWGEGGPLTMNIADPALRSRAVTALAIGTPD
;
A
#
# COMPACT_ATOMS: atom_id res chain seq x y z
N THR A 1 4.45 8.11 -0.25
CA THR A 1 5.14 7.59 0.94
C THR A 1 6.11 8.63 1.51
N SER A 2 7.05 9.16 0.73
CA SER A 2 8.13 10.06 1.22
C SER A 2 7.64 11.34 1.89
N THR A 3 6.50 11.86 1.47
CA THR A 3 5.89 13.06 2.06
C THR A 3 5.05 12.76 3.32
N SER A 4 4.77 11.48 3.61
CA SER A 4 3.82 11.01 4.62
C SER A 4 2.36 11.43 4.41
N VAL A 5 1.98 11.86 3.20
CA VAL A 5 0.57 12.11 2.86
C VAL A 5 -0.16 10.79 2.62
N ARG A 6 -1.36 10.70 3.19
CA ARG A 6 -2.36 9.68 2.88
C ARG A 6 -3.39 10.29 1.93
N ASN A 7 -3.43 9.77 0.71
CA ASN A 7 -4.40 10.21 -0.29
C ASN A 7 -5.79 9.60 -0.02
N ASP A 8 -6.84 10.34 -0.29
CA ASP A 8 -8.21 9.83 -0.30
C ASP A 8 -8.49 9.13 -1.65
N ILE A 9 -8.38 7.82 -1.64
CA ILE A 9 -8.50 7.00 -2.85
C ILE A 9 -9.95 6.98 -3.37
N SER A 10 -10.93 6.97 -2.46
CA SER A 10 -12.34 7.02 -2.85
C SER A 10 -12.69 8.33 -3.54
N ALA A 11 -12.22 9.46 -3.02
CA ALA A 11 -12.41 10.77 -3.65
C ALA A 11 -11.72 10.85 -5.03
N LEU A 12 -10.51 10.27 -5.17
CA LEU A 12 -9.83 10.19 -6.48
C LEU A 12 -10.64 9.37 -7.49
N ARG A 13 -11.21 8.23 -7.10
CA ARG A 13 -12.10 7.45 -7.96
C ARG A 13 -13.32 8.26 -8.37
N GLY A 14 -13.98 8.92 -7.42
CA GLY A 14 -15.12 9.79 -7.71
C GLY A 14 -14.81 10.91 -8.70
N ALA A 15 -13.62 11.51 -8.61
CA ALA A 15 -13.19 12.55 -9.55
C ALA A 15 -12.95 11.99 -10.97
N ILE A 16 -12.36 10.79 -11.10
CA ILE A 16 -12.18 10.13 -12.40
C ILE A 16 -13.55 9.82 -13.02
N ASP A 17 -14.47 9.29 -12.23
CA ASP A 17 -15.82 8.93 -12.70
C ASP A 17 -16.61 10.18 -13.14
N ALA A 18 -16.54 11.25 -12.35
CA ALA A 18 -17.19 12.53 -12.67
C ALA A 18 -16.65 13.16 -13.97
N SER A 19 -15.38 12.91 -14.31
CA SER A 19 -14.78 13.37 -15.57
C SER A 19 -15.21 12.56 -16.79
N GLY A 20 -15.86 11.41 -16.60
CA GLY A 20 -16.21 10.47 -17.67
C GLY A 20 -15.00 9.79 -18.31
N HIS A 21 -13.82 9.86 -17.71
CA HIS A 21 -12.59 9.31 -18.27
C HIS A 21 -12.41 7.82 -17.94
N ASN A 22 -11.98 7.02 -18.90
CA ASN A 22 -11.80 5.57 -18.75
C ASN A 22 -10.46 5.15 -18.11
N ALA A 23 -9.71 6.06 -17.50
CA ALA A 23 -8.43 5.74 -16.88
C ALA A 23 -8.56 4.66 -15.81
N LEU A 24 -7.54 3.81 -15.72
CA LEU A 24 -7.38 2.90 -14.59
C LEU A 24 -6.89 3.69 -13.37
N LEU A 25 -7.48 3.44 -12.22
CA LEU A 25 -6.96 3.93 -10.94
C LEU A 25 -5.96 2.90 -10.41
N MET A 26 -4.68 3.29 -10.38
CA MET A 26 -3.60 2.48 -9.83
C MET A 26 -3.11 3.06 -8.51
N VAL A 27 -2.99 2.21 -7.49
CA VAL A 27 -2.60 2.63 -6.14
C VAL A 27 -1.39 1.84 -5.66
N ASP A 28 -0.37 2.56 -5.22
CA ASP A 28 0.77 1.99 -4.49
C ASP A 28 0.42 1.93 -2.99
N CYS A 29 0.25 0.71 -2.49
CA CYS A 29 -0.01 0.42 -1.09
C CYS A 29 1.19 -0.19 -0.36
N ILE A 30 2.41 -0.06 -0.90
CA ILE A 30 3.60 -0.70 -0.30
C ILE A 30 3.79 -0.29 1.15
N ALA A 31 3.59 0.98 1.49
CA ALA A 31 3.75 1.46 2.86
C ALA A 31 2.48 1.33 3.72
N SER A 32 1.29 1.28 3.11
CA SER A 32 0.01 1.41 3.83
C SER A 32 -0.73 0.09 4.02
N LEU A 33 -0.52 -0.92 3.17
CA LEU A 33 -1.23 -2.20 3.29
C LEU A 33 -0.92 -2.86 4.63
N GLY A 34 -1.97 -3.20 5.38
CA GLY A 34 -1.87 -3.72 6.74
C GLY A 34 -1.74 -2.64 7.83
N CYS A 35 -1.48 -1.37 7.48
CA CYS A 35 -1.33 -0.27 8.45
C CYS A 35 -2.51 0.72 8.39
N ASP A 36 -2.93 1.08 7.19
CA ASP A 36 -4.08 1.94 6.92
C ASP A 36 -5.22 1.12 6.32
N GLU A 37 -6.46 1.54 6.54
CA GLU A 37 -7.61 0.94 5.87
C GLU A 37 -7.46 1.07 4.36
N PHE A 38 -7.72 -0.05 3.66
CA PHE A 38 -7.75 -0.10 2.19
C PHE A 38 -8.82 -1.10 1.72
N ARG A 39 -9.70 -0.64 0.84
CA ARG A 39 -10.82 -1.42 0.29
C ARG A 39 -10.78 -1.32 -1.24
N MET A 40 -10.08 -2.25 -1.88
CA MET A 40 -9.84 -2.21 -3.32
C MET A 40 -11.15 -2.15 -4.11
N ASP A 41 -12.07 -3.07 -3.85
CA ASP A 41 -13.31 -3.22 -4.60
C ASP A 41 -14.30 -2.10 -4.28
N ASP A 42 -14.50 -1.79 -3.00
CA ASP A 42 -15.43 -0.73 -2.55
C ASP A 42 -15.04 0.66 -3.08
N TRP A 43 -13.74 0.91 -3.22
CA TRP A 43 -13.22 2.18 -3.72
C TRP A 43 -12.95 2.18 -5.22
N GLY A 44 -13.29 1.11 -5.93
CA GLY A 44 -13.15 1.00 -7.38
C GLY A 44 -11.71 1.15 -7.88
N VAL A 45 -10.74 0.63 -7.12
CA VAL A 45 -9.34 0.61 -7.52
C VAL A 45 -9.14 -0.47 -8.58
N ASP A 46 -8.53 -0.11 -9.70
CA ASP A 46 -8.33 -1.04 -10.81
C ASP A 46 -7.05 -1.87 -10.65
N VAL A 47 -5.99 -1.29 -10.09
CA VAL A 47 -4.73 -1.99 -9.81
C VAL A 47 -4.17 -1.53 -8.46
N MET A 48 -3.80 -2.48 -7.61
CA MET A 48 -3.09 -2.21 -6.37
C MET A 48 -1.77 -2.97 -6.35
N VAL A 49 -0.69 -2.28 -5.99
CA VAL A 49 0.63 -2.90 -5.78
C VAL A 49 1.03 -2.81 -4.33
N SER A 50 1.65 -3.89 -3.83
CA SER A 50 2.21 -3.91 -2.48
C SER A 50 3.41 -4.85 -2.39
N ALA A 51 4.04 -4.91 -1.22
CA ALA A 51 5.17 -5.77 -0.95
C ALA A 51 5.13 -6.29 0.50
N CYS A 52 5.81 -7.41 0.72
CA CYS A 52 5.67 -8.18 1.97
C CYS A 52 6.43 -7.58 3.18
N GLN A 53 7.40 -6.69 2.97
CA GLN A 53 8.33 -6.24 4.03
C GLN A 53 7.88 -5.01 4.83
N LYS A 54 6.64 -4.59 4.71
CA LYS A 54 6.05 -3.48 5.47
C LYS A 54 4.99 -4.00 6.43
N GLY A 55 3.75 -3.61 6.29
CA GLY A 55 2.66 -4.06 7.16
C GLY A 55 2.42 -5.57 7.16
N LEU A 56 2.95 -6.31 6.18
CA LEU A 56 2.90 -7.77 6.16
C LEU A 56 4.09 -8.45 6.88
N MET A 57 4.97 -7.70 7.52
CA MET A 57 5.92 -8.15 8.56
C MET A 57 6.93 -9.23 8.11
N THR A 58 7.18 -9.40 6.81
CA THR A 58 8.15 -10.39 6.31
C THR A 58 9.41 -9.73 5.74
N PRO A 59 10.52 -10.45 5.56
CA PRO A 59 11.66 -9.92 4.83
C PRO A 59 11.30 -9.55 3.40
N PRO A 60 11.98 -8.56 2.78
CA PRO A 60 11.74 -8.20 1.37
C PRO A 60 12.03 -9.37 0.44
N GLY A 61 11.18 -9.58 -0.56
CA GLY A 61 11.37 -10.66 -1.55
C GLY A 61 10.09 -11.09 -2.27
N ILE A 62 8.91 -10.63 -1.83
CA ILE A 62 7.63 -10.86 -2.52
C ILE A 62 6.96 -9.52 -2.78
N ALA A 63 6.48 -9.34 -3.99
CA ALA A 63 5.60 -8.25 -4.38
C ALA A 63 4.24 -8.80 -4.80
N PHE A 64 3.20 -7.98 -4.65
CA PHE A 64 1.83 -8.31 -5.00
C PHE A 64 1.31 -7.31 -6.03
N VAL A 65 0.60 -7.81 -7.01
CA VAL A 65 -0.22 -7.02 -7.94
C VAL A 65 -1.62 -7.58 -7.88
N PHE A 66 -2.56 -6.79 -7.40
CA PHE A 66 -3.98 -7.11 -7.43
C PHE A 66 -4.62 -6.25 -8.52
N PHE A 67 -5.50 -6.82 -9.32
CA PHE A 67 -6.13 -6.09 -10.41
C PHE A 67 -7.58 -6.52 -10.63
N SER A 68 -8.39 -5.55 -11.07
CA SER A 68 -9.79 -5.72 -11.39
C SER A 68 -10.00 -6.37 -12.76
N ASP A 69 -11.21 -6.85 -13.03
CA ASP A 69 -11.59 -7.34 -14.36
C ASP A 69 -11.40 -6.28 -15.45
N LYS A 70 -11.67 -5.00 -15.13
CA LYS A 70 -11.42 -3.88 -16.03
C LYS A 70 -9.94 -3.77 -16.41
N ALA A 71 -9.03 -3.85 -15.42
CA ALA A 71 -7.59 -3.84 -15.68
C ALA A 71 -7.15 -5.07 -16.47
N GLY A 72 -7.71 -6.24 -16.18
CA GLY A 72 -7.49 -7.47 -16.94
C GLY A 72 -7.91 -7.34 -18.41
N ALA A 73 -9.08 -6.75 -18.64
CA ALA A 73 -9.56 -6.50 -20.01
C ALA A 73 -8.65 -5.54 -20.79
N VAL A 74 -8.18 -4.47 -20.14
CA VAL A 74 -7.19 -3.55 -20.74
C VAL A 74 -5.90 -4.28 -21.08
N ARG A 75 -5.37 -5.11 -20.14
CA ARG A 75 -4.18 -5.92 -20.41
C ARG A 75 -4.38 -6.85 -21.60
N ASN A 76 -5.53 -7.50 -21.74
CA ASN A 76 -5.83 -8.44 -22.83
C ASN A 76 -5.91 -7.74 -24.19
N ALA A 77 -6.27 -6.47 -24.21
CA ALA A 77 -6.32 -5.66 -25.42
C ALA A 77 -4.95 -5.10 -25.87
N MET A 78 -3.88 -5.31 -25.09
CA MET A 78 -2.54 -4.81 -25.41
C MET A 78 -1.81 -5.80 -26.35
N ASP A 79 -1.32 -5.32 -27.48
CA ASP A 79 -0.54 -6.12 -28.44
C ASP A 79 0.89 -6.45 -27.96
N ARG A 80 1.46 -5.61 -27.07
CA ARG A 80 2.83 -5.73 -26.61
C ARG A 80 2.90 -5.62 -25.09
N VAL A 81 3.32 -6.70 -24.44
CA VAL A 81 3.63 -6.74 -23.02
C VAL A 81 4.94 -7.48 -22.82
N SER A 82 5.83 -6.94 -22.00
CA SER A 82 7.07 -7.63 -21.63
C SER A 82 6.74 -8.90 -20.85
N ALA A 83 7.31 -10.03 -21.23
CA ALA A 83 7.04 -11.33 -20.60
C ALA A 83 7.26 -11.31 -19.08
N TYR A 84 8.26 -10.55 -18.60
CA TYR A 84 8.55 -10.44 -17.17
C TYR A 84 7.46 -9.67 -16.41
N TRP A 85 6.91 -8.61 -17.01
CA TRP A 85 5.91 -7.75 -16.37
C TRP A 85 4.46 -8.18 -16.64
N ASP A 86 4.28 -9.20 -17.47
CA ASP A 86 2.96 -9.71 -17.79
C ASP A 86 2.37 -10.50 -16.62
N TRP A 87 1.23 -10.07 -16.10
CA TRP A 87 0.54 -10.79 -15.03
C TRP A 87 -0.31 -11.95 -15.52
N ASN A 88 -0.77 -11.96 -16.80
CA ASN A 88 -1.62 -13.02 -17.33
C ASN A 88 -1.06 -14.44 -17.11
N PRO A 89 0.22 -14.72 -17.40
CA PRO A 89 0.77 -16.05 -17.17
C PRO A 89 0.86 -16.44 -15.69
N ARG A 90 0.64 -15.47 -14.77
CA ARG A 90 0.68 -15.66 -13.31
C ARG A 90 -0.71 -15.81 -12.69
N VAL A 91 -1.77 -15.60 -13.48
CA VAL A 91 -3.15 -15.80 -13.03
C VAL A 91 -3.54 -17.24 -13.36
N GLU A 92 -3.82 -18.04 -12.34
CA GLU A 92 -4.22 -19.47 -12.50
C GLU A 92 -3.27 -20.28 -13.42
N PRO A 93 -1.96 -20.24 -13.19
CA PRO A 93 -1.02 -20.94 -14.05
C PRO A 93 -1.13 -22.46 -13.90
N ASP A 94 -0.88 -23.19 -14.96
CA ASP A 94 -0.82 -24.64 -15.00
C ASP A 94 0.34 -25.25 -14.18
N LEU A 95 1.41 -24.44 -13.94
CA LEU A 95 2.60 -24.86 -13.20
C LEU A 95 2.91 -23.85 -12.08
N TYR A 96 3.18 -24.35 -10.88
CA TYR A 96 3.37 -23.56 -9.67
C TYR A 96 4.45 -22.46 -9.81
N TYR A 97 5.58 -22.73 -10.44
CA TYR A 97 6.65 -21.75 -10.59
C TYR A 97 6.26 -20.52 -11.42
N LYS A 98 5.25 -20.63 -12.26
CA LYS A 98 4.79 -19.51 -13.09
C LYS A 98 4.18 -18.38 -12.28
N TYR A 99 3.65 -18.63 -11.07
CA TYR A 99 3.25 -17.55 -10.15
C TYR A 99 4.38 -16.56 -9.88
N PHE A 100 5.63 -17.02 -9.87
CA PHE A 100 6.80 -16.25 -9.45
C PHE A 100 7.72 -15.87 -10.61
N CYS A 101 7.39 -16.26 -11.84
CA CYS A 101 8.29 -16.09 -13.00
C CYS A 101 9.68 -16.75 -12.80
N GLY A 102 9.74 -17.80 -12.01
CA GLY A 102 10.97 -18.51 -11.66
C GLY A 102 10.79 -19.39 -10.42
N THR A 103 11.88 -19.63 -9.71
CA THR A 103 11.84 -20.45 -8.49
C THR A 103 11.05 -19.73 -7.40
N ALA A 104 10.10 -20.44 -6.79
CA ALA A 104 9.31 -19.91 -5.69
C ALA A 104 10.18 -19.58 -4.47
N PRO A 105 10.01 -18.39 -3.85
CA PRO A 105 10.76 -17.98 -2.66
C PRO A 105 10.15 -18.62 -1.40
N THR A 106 10.38 -19.93 -1.22
CA THR A 106 9.68 -20.76 -0.23
C THR A 106 9.78 -20.23 1.20
N GLN A 107 10.95 -19.74 1.62
CA GLN A 107 11.16 -19.19 2.95
C GLN A 107 10.28 -17.95 3.18
N HIS A 108 10.17 -17.08 2.17
CA HIS A 108 9.31 -15.90 2.23
C HIS A 108 7.83 -16.28 2.25
N LEU A 109 7.44 -17.33 1.51
CA LEU A 109 6.06 -17.81 1.49
C LEU A 109 5.64 -18.39 2.85
N LEU A 110 6.54 -19.13 3.51
CA LEU A 110 6.28 -19.63 4.86
C LEU A 110 6.15 -18.48 5.87
N GLY A 111 7.05 -17.50 5.81
CA GLY A 111 6.96 -16.31 6.65
C GLY A 111 5.71 -15.48 6.36
N LEU A 112 5.33 -15.32 5.09
CA LEU A 112 4.10 -14.64 4.71
C LEU A 112 2.86 -15.36 5.22
N ARG A 113 2.86 -16.69 5.17
CA ARG A 113 1.74 -17.50 5.70
C ARG A 113 1.53 -17.23 7.17
N GLU A 114 2.61 -17.25 7.96
CA GLU A 114 2.56 -16.95 9.39
C GLU A 114 2.08 -15.51 9.65
N ALA A 115 2.61 -14.53 8.92
CA ALA A 115 2.18 -13.14 9.03
C ALA A 115 0.68 -12.97 8.72
N LEU A 116 0.16 -13.67 7.72
CA LEU A 116 -1.27 -13.63 7.38
C LEU A 116 -2.13 -14.31 8.46
N ASP A 117 -1.65 -15.37 9.10
CA ASP A 117 -2.35 -16.00 10.20
C ASP A 117 -2.39 -15.07 11.43
N MET A 118 -1.30 -14.36 11.77
CA MET A 118 -1.27 -13.31 12.80
C MET A 118 -2.25 -12.17 12.48
N ILE A 119 -2.31 -11.70 11.23
CA ILE A 119 -3.25 -10.67 10.78
C ILE A 119 -4.71 -11.14 10.94
N ARG A 120 -4.99 -12.40 10.65
CA ARG A 120 -6.33 -12.98 10.83
C ARG A 120 -6.72 -13.11 12.30
N GLU A 121 -5.78 -13.45 13.18
CA GLU A 121 -6.00 -13.52 14.62
C GLU A 121 -6.30 -12.15 15.23
N GLU A 122 -5.54 -11.10 14.85
CA GLU A 122 -5.75 -9.75 15.37
C GLU A 122 -6.96 -9.06 14.71
N GLU A 123 -7.33 -9.44 13.49
CA GLU A 123 -8.32 -8.83 12.61
C GLU A 123 -7.91 -7.42 12.09
N LEU A 124 -8.13 -7.17 10.80
CA LEU A 124 -7.72 -5.91 10.14
C LEU A 124 -8.20 -4.63 10.84
N PRO A 125 -9.46 -4.52 11.33
CA PRO A 125 -9.90 -3.31 12.03
C PRO A 125 -9.09 -3.02 13.30
N GLN A 126 -8.67 -4.06 14.04
CA GLN A 126 -7.86 -3.90 15.25
C GLN A 126 -6.43 -3.48 14.89
N ILE A 127 -5.87 -4.04 13.82
CA ILE A 127 -4.56 -3.65 13.31
C ILE A 127 -4.56 -2.18 12.91
N TRP A 128 -5.57 -1.72 12.17
CA TRP A 128 -5.68 -0.31 11.79
C TRP A 128 -5.80 0.61 13.00
N ALA A 129 -6.61 0.24 13.99
CA ALA A 129 -6.75 1.01 15.24
C ALA A 129 -5.43 1.07 16.02
N ARG A 130 -4.69 -0.03 16.08
CA ARG A 130 -3.36 -0.10 16.70
C ARG A 130 -2.36 0.82 15.99
N HIS A 131 -2.30 0.78 14.66
CA HIS A 131 -1.43 1.67 13.88
C HIS A 131 -1.81 3.13 14.04
N GLU A 132 -3.08 3.46 14.10
CA GLU A 132 -3.54 4.82 14.38
C GLU A 132 -3.08 5.30 15.75
N ALA A 133 -3.26 4.49 16.80
CA ALA A 133 -2.83 4.84 18.16
C ALA A 133 -1.30 5.06 18.23
N LEU A 134 -0.52 4.18 17.60
CA LEU A 134 0.94 4.32 17.54
C LEU A 134 1.37 5.58 16.75
N ALA A 135 0.74 5.85 15.63
CA ALA A 135 1.01 7.05 14.83
C ALA A 135 0.68 8.33 15.62
N CYS A 136 -0.47 8.37 16.30
CA CYS A 136 -0.86 9.49 17.15
C CYS A 136 0.14 9.73 18.29
N ALA A 137 0.64 8.66 18.91
CA ALA A 137 1.67 8.78 19.95
C ALA A 137 2.98 9.37 19.41
N VAL A 138 3.43 8.91 18.23
CA VAL A 138 4.61 9.46 17.55
C VAL A 138 4.40 10.93 17.18
N TRP A 139 3.23 11.29 16.64
CA TRP A 139 2.94 12.68 16.28
C TRP A 139 2.90 13.60 17.50
N ALA A 140 2.33 13.14 18.62
CA ALA A 140 2.32 13.90 19.86
C ALA A 140 3.73 14.15 20.39
N ALA A 141 4.58 13.11 20.39
CA ALA A 141 5.98 13.24 20.81
C ALA A 141 6.74 14.21 19.90
N CYS A 142 6.62 14.06 18.59
CA CYS A 142 7.29 14.95 17.63
C CYS A 142 6.82 16.41 17.74
N SER A 143 5.53 16.63 17.97
CA SER A 143 4.98 17.97 18.20
C SER A 143 5.54 18.59 19.47
N ALA A 144 5.60 17.83 20.58
CA ALA A 144 6.18 18.32 21.84
C ALA A 144 7.68 18.64 21.71
N TRP A 145 8.44 17.80 21.00
CA TRP A 145 9.87 18.06 20.74
C TRP A 145 10.11 19.24 19.81
N GLY A 146 9.15 19.54 18.92
CA GLY A 146 9.20 20.69 18.02
C GLY A 146 8.76 22.00 18.64
N GLU A 147 8.18 21.99 19.86
CA GLU A 147 7.68 23.18 20.50
C GLU A 147 8.82 24.18 20.80
N GLY A 148 8.75 25.33 20.14
CA GLY A 148 9.80 26.37 20.23
C GLY A 148 11.11 26.05 19.51
N GLY A 149 11.16 24.97 18.72
CA GLY A 149 12.35 24.51 18.01
C GLY A 149 12.14 24.39 16.48
N PRO A 150 13.16 23.94 15.76
CA PRO A 150 13.12 23.84 14.29
C PRO A 150 12.38 22.61 13.76
N LEU A 151 11.96 21.70 14.65
CA LEU A 151 11.30 20.45 14.24
C LEU A 151 9.82 20.69 13.97
N THR A 152 9.34 20.33 12.79
CA THR A 152 7.91 20.42 12.43
C THR A 152 7.42 19.17 11.71
N MET A 153 6.13 18.89 11.84
CA MET A 153 5.49 17.84 11.03
C MET A 153 5.43 18.31 9.58
N ASN A 154 5.90 17.47 8.65
CA ASN A 154 5.84 17.79 7.21
C ASN A 154 4.40 18.00 6.72
N ILE A 155 3.44 17.27 7.29
CA ILE A 155 2.02 17.43 7.01
C ILE A 155 1.34 18.07 8.22
N ALA A 156 0.88 19.31 8.05
CA ALA A 156 0.25 20.08 9.12
C ALA A 156 -1.09 19.46 9.55
N ASP A 157 -1.96 19.12 8.60
CA ASP A 157 -3.27 18.53 8.88
C ASP A 157 -3.16 17.06 9.29
N PRO A 158 -3.49 16.68 10.55
CA PRO A 158 -3.46 15.29 11.00
C PRO A 158 -4.34 14.34 10.18
N ALA A 159 -5.43 14.80 9.58
CA ALA A 159 -6.36 14.00 8.79
C ALA A 159 -5.71 13.47 7.50
N LEU A 160 -4.68 14.17 7.01
CA LEU A 160 -3.95 13.82 5.79
C LEU A 160 -2.67 13.02 6.07
N ARG A 161 -2.34 12.74 7.34
CA ARG A 161 -1.12 12.00 7.69
C ARG A 161 -1.29 10.51 7.47
N SER A 162 -0.26 9.88 6.93
CA SER A 162 -0.14 8.42 6.90
C SER A 162 0.09 7.88 8.31
N ARG A 163 -0.59 6.78 8.65
CA ARG A 163 -0.37 6.06 9.89
C ARG A 163 0.86 5.15 9.86
N ALA A 164 1.38 4.89 8.66
CA ALA A 164 2.54 4.03 8.45
C ALA A 164 3.86 4.79 8.36
N VAL A 165 3.83 6.08 8.01
CA VAL A 165 5.04 6.90 7.78
C VAL A 165 4.85 8.28 8.37
N THR A 166 5.82 8.72 9.18
CA THR A 166 5.90 10.09 9.69
C THR A 166 7.11 10.78 9.08
N ALA A 167 6.89 11.89 8.37
CA ALA A 167 7.95 12.74 7.86
C ALA A 167 8.00 14.04 8.67
N LEU A 168 9.21 14.43 9.02
CA LEU A 168 9.51 15.63 9.80
C LEU A 168 10.37 16.58 8.95
N ALA A 169 10.11 17.87 9.06
CA ALA A 169 11.00 18.89 8.57
C ALA A 169 11.82 19.43 9.74
N ILE A 170 13.12 19.60 9.49
CA ILE A 170 14.05 20.23 10.44
C ILE A 170 14.53 21.51 9.78
N GLY A 171 14.09 22.65 10.29
CA GLY A 171 14.57 23.94 9.83
C GLY A 171 16.04 24.14 10.17
N THR A 172 16.73 25.04 9.46
CA THR A 172 18.02 25.56 9.91
C THR A 172 17.76 26.49 11.10
N PRO A 173 18.54 26.41 12.20
CA PRO A 173 18.52 27.46 13.20
C PRO A 173 18.86 28.80 12.50
N ASP A 174 18.03 29.83 12.72
CA ASP A 174 18.35 31.21 12.30
C ASP A 174 19.62 31.72 12.98
#